data_aacaf81991aaa593aba7f00bb83b923b
#
_entry.id   aacaf81991aaa593aba7f00bb83b923b
#
_cell.length_a   1.000
_cell.length_b   1.000
_cell.length_c   1.000
_cell.angle_alpha   90.00
_cell.angle_beta   90.00
_cell.angle_gamma   90.00
#
_symmetry.space_group_name_H-M   'P 1'
#
loop_
_entity.id
_entity.type
_entity.pdbx_description
1 polymer ?
#
loop_
_entity_poly.entity_id
_entity_poly.type
_entity_poly.pdbx_seq_one_letter_code
_entity_poly.pdbx_strand_id
1 'polypeptide(L)'
;TDDCASSPCVHGPCTDGVGSYTCSCENGWTGQNCDQNMDECASSPCTHGTCTDGVGSYNCSCENGWTGQDCDQDIDECASSPCWLGGTCLDHVDGYSCVCPKDTTGKNCETDIDECASGPCQNGGSCYDDINSYTCQCPIGYQDDHCESDIDECASSPCTHGTCTDGVASYTCSCENGWTGLNCDQG
;
A
#
# COMPACT_ATOMS: atom_id res chain seq x y z
N THR A 1 -22.29 -60.04 -39.59
CA THR A 1 -22.91 -58.75 -40.00
C THR A 1 -22.02 -57.67 -39.43
N ASP A 2 -21.58 -56.72 -40.26
CA ASP A 2 -20.80 -55.56 -39.82
C ASP A 2 -21.79 -54.55 -39.23
N ASP A 3 -21.80 -54.48 -37.88
CA ASP A 3 -22.70 -53.59 -37.12
C ASP A 3 -22.25 -52.14 -37.18
N CYS A 4 -21.00 -51.83 -37.63
CA CYS A 4 -20.50 -50.48 -37.89
C CYS A 4 -20.88 -49.92 -39.25
N ALA A 5 -21.42 -50.73 -40.18
CA ALA A 5 -21.73 -50.31 -41.55
C ALA A 5 -22.71 -49.13 -41.64
N SER A 6 -23.58 -48.94 -40.65
CA SER A 6 -24.51 -47.80 -40.54
C SER A 6 -23.89 -46.54 -39.93
N SER A 7 -22.60 -46.53 -39.60
CA SER A 7 -21.89 -45.43 -38.93
C SER A 7 -22.59 -44.97 -37.63
N PRO A 8 -22.81 -45.86 -36.66
CA PRO A 8 -23.59 -45.55 -35.47
C PRO A 8 -22.88 -44.59 -34.47
N CYS A 9 -21.57 -44.47 -34.58
CA CYS A 9 -20.76 -43.62 -33.71
C CYS A 9 -20.67 -42.20 -34.29
N VAL A 10 -21.22 -41.20 -33.59
CA VAL A 10 -21.29 -39.82 -34.09
C VAL A 10 -19.94 -39.09 -33.92
N HIS A 11 -19.34 -39.20 -32.75
CA HIS A 11 -18.08 -38.58 -32.43
C HIS A 11 -17.08 -39.62 -31.89
N GLY A 12 -16.49 -40.38 -32.81
CA GLY A 12 -15.49 -41.40 -32.51
C GLY A 12 -15.54 -42.62 -33.43
N PRO A 13 -14.49 -43.45 -33.43
CA PRO A 13 -14.42 -44.65 -34.22
C PRO A 13 -15.34 -45.76 -33.67
N CYS A 14 -15.88 -46.55 -34.61
CA CYS A 14 -16.69 -47.73 -34.35
C CYS A 14 -15.83 -48.99 -34.44
N THR A 15 -15.99 -49.90 -33.48
CA THR A 15 -15.40 -51.24 -33.51
C THR A 15 -16.49 -52.28 -33.57
N ASP A 16 -16.48 -53.13 -34.63
CA ASP A 16 -17.43 -54.20 -34.83
C ASP A 16 -17.19 -55.37 -33.86
N GLY A 17 -18.27 -55.94 -33.34
CA GLY A 17 -18.27 -57.10 -32.47
C GLY A 17 -19.19 -58.22 -32.93
N VAL A 18 -19.41 -59.28 -32.15
CA VAL A 18 -20.33 -60.35 -32.50
C VAL A 18 -21.75 -59.96 -32.09
N GLY A 19 -22.52 -59.45 -33.07
CA GLY A 19 -23.91 -58.98 -32.87
C GLY A 19 -24.02 -57.70 -32.04
N SER A 20 -22.94 -56.87 -32.00
CA SER A 20 -22.91 -55.60 -31.33
C SER A 20 -21.75 -54.73 -31.86
N TYR A 21 -21.77 -53.45 -31.57
CA TYR A 21 -20.68 -52.52 -31.84
C TYR A 21 -20.26 -51.77 -30.56
N THR A 22 -19.09 -51.19 -30.60
CA THR A 22 -18.58 -50.31 -29.52
C THR A 22 -18.02 -49.03 -30.11
N CYS A 23 -18.47 -47.89 -29.59
CA CYS A 23 -17.90 -46.58 -29.95
C CYS A 23 -16.83 -46.18 -28.97
N SER A 24 -15.69 -45.72 -29.46
CA SER A 24 -14.65 -45.06 -28.68
C SER A 24 -14.82 -43.57 -28.81
N CYS A 25 -15.46 -42.92 -27.83
CA CYS A 25 -15.81 -41.50 -27.91
C CYS A 25 -14.58 -40.61 -27.90
N GLU A 26 -14.62 -39.55 -28.70
CA GLU A 26 -13.69 -38.46 -28.65
C GLU A 26 -13.87 -37.68 -27.35
N ASN A 27 -12.85 -36.88 -26.97
CA ASN A 27 -12.90 -36.08 -25.75
C ASN A 27 -14.08 -35.15 -25.73
N GLY A 28 -14.83 -35.12 -24.63
CA GLY A 28 -16.03 -34.30 -24.44
C GLY A 28 -17.33 -35.00 -24.90
N TRP A 29 -17.26 -36.23 -25.42
CA TRP A 29 -18.43 -36.98 -25.87
C TRP A 29 -18.64 -38.26 -25.04
N THR A 30 -19.91 -38.61 -24.87
CA THR A 30 -20.37 -39.78 -24.11
C THR A 30 -21.62 -40.39 -24.76
N GLY A 31 -22.13 -41.45 -24.12
CA GLY A 31 -23.26 -42.20 -24.64
C GLY A 31 -22.81 -43.38 -25.50
N GLN A 32 -23.75 -44.31 -25.79
CA GLN A 32 -23.46 -45.51 -26.56
C GLN A 32 -22.97 -45.20 -27.97
N ASN A 33 -23.44 -44.12 -28.55
CA ASN A 33 -23.14 -43.67 -29.92
C ASN A 33 -22.23 -42.44 -29.95
N CYS A 34 -21.69 -42.02 -28.81
CA CYS A 34 -20.89 -40.79 -28.67
C CYS A 34 -21.65 -39.56 -29.20
N ASP A 35 -22.93 -39.46 -28.95
CA ASP A 35 -23.85 -38.43 -29.42
C ASP A 35 -24.27 -37.42 -28.32
N GLN A 36 -23.76 -37.61 -27.11
CA GLN A 36 -24.05 -36.77 -25.98
C GLN A 36 -22.80 -35.98 -25.57
N ASN A 37 -22.93 -34.66 -25.46
CA ASN A 37 -21.88 -33.84 -24.85
C ASN A 37 -21.74 -34.19 -23.38
N MET A 38 -20.50 -34.30 -22.90
CA MET A 38 -20.23 -34.39 -21.46
C MET A 38 -20.46 -33.01 -20.86
N ASP A 39 -21.17 -32.95 -19.76
CA ASP A 39 -21.30 -31.71 -18.98
C ASP A 39 -20.13 -31.60 -18.01
N GLU A 40 -19.09 -30.86 -18.38
CA GLU A 40 -17.93 -30.62 -17.56
C GLU A 40 -18.25 -29.73 -16.33
N CYS A 41 -19.35 -28.96 -16.43
CA CYS A 41 -19.82 -28.15 -15.30
C CYS A 41 -20.51 -28.95 -14.20
N ALA A 42 -20.87 -30.21 -14.44
CA ALA A 42 -21.52 -31.09 -13.47
C ALA A 42 -20.67 -31.29 -12.19
N SER A 43 -19.34 -31.19 -12.29
CA SER A 43 -18.40 -31.27 -11.15
C SER A 43 -18.27 -29.96 -10.37
N SER A 44 -18.96 -28.89 -10.80
CA SER A 44 -18.85 -27.53 -10.24
C SER A 44 -17.40 -27.04 -10.16
N PRO A 45 -16.67 -26.97 -11.27
CA PRO A 45 -15.24 -26.64 -11.26
C PRO A 45 -14.97 -25.16 -10.93
N CYS A 46 -15.91 -24.27 -11.18
CA CYS A 46 -15.76 -22.84 -10.92
C CYS A 46 -16.08 -22.51 -9.45
N THR A 47 -15.06 -22.16 -8.67
CA THR A 47 -15.20 -21.93 -7.22
C THR A 47 -15.95 -20.64 -6.91
N HIS A 48 -15.53 -19.53 -7.52
CA HIS A 48 -16.14 -18.20 -7.39
C HIS A 48 -16.52 -17.67 -8.78
N GLY A 49 -17.47 -18.33 -9.45
CA GLY A 49 -17.87 -17.94 -10.78
C GLY A 49 -18.95 -18.83 -11.36
N THR A 50 -19.35 -18.50 -12.58
CA THR A 50 -20.35 -19.26 -13.33
C THR A 50 -19.65 -20.13 -14.38
N CYS A 51 -19.97 -21.43 -14.38
CA CYS A 51 -19.45 -22.37 -15.34
C CYS A 51 -20.32 -22.36 -16.62
N THR A 52 -19.64 -22.37 -17.76
CA THR A 52 -20.27 -22.58 -19.09
C THR A 52 -19.65 -23.81 -19.73
N ASP A 53 -20.49 -24.79 -20.01
CA ASP A 53 -20.10 -26.04 -20.65
C ASP A 53 -19.71 -25.85 -22.11
N GLY A 54 -18.72 -26.59 -22.56
CA GLY A 54 -18.24 -26.62 -23.94
C GLY A 54 -18.11 -28.06 -24.44
N VAL A 55 -17.43 -28.30 -25.54
CA VAL A 55 -17.13 -29.66 -26.01
C VAL A 55 -15.75 -30.07 -25.51
N GLY A 56 -15.69 -30.98 -24.53
CA GLY A 56 -14.45 -31.46 -23.91
C GLY A 56 -13.71 -30.41 -23.13
N SER A 57 -14.39 -29.34 -22.72
CA SER A 57 -13.85 -28.25 -21.95
C SER A 57 -14.97 -27.43 -21.32
N TYR A 58 -14.64 -26.64 -20.28
CA TYR A 58 -15.52 -25.64 -19.68
C TYR A 58 -14.85 -24.29 -19.66
N ASN A 59 -15.63 -23.26 -19.40
CA ASN A 59 -15.13 -21.91 -19.14
C ASN A 59 -15.80 -21.33 -17.91
N CYS A 60 -14.99 -20.74 -17.00
CA CYS A 60 -15.49 -20.03 -15.84
C CYS A 60 -15.52 -18.52 -16.10
N SER A 61 -16.67 -17.89 -15.82
CA SER A 61 -16.79 -16.44 -15.71
C SER A 61 -16.68 -16.07 -14.23
N CYS A 62 -15.55 -15.54 -13.81
CA CYS A 62 -15.27 -15.24 -12.41
C CYS A 62 -16.09 -14.07 -11.89
N GLU A 63 -16.45 -14.14 -10.62
CA GLU A 63 -16.95 -13.01 -9.85
C GLU A 63 -15.84 -11.97 -9.67
N ASN A 64 -16.22 -10.73 -9.32
CA ASN A 64 -15.25 -9.68 -9.03
C ASN A 64 -14.28 -10.10 -7.92
N GLY A 65 -13.02 -9.71 -8.04
CA GLY A 65 -11.96 -10.08 -7.10
C GLY A 65 -11.35 -11.45 -7.34
N TRP A 66 -11.91 -12.26 -8.25
CA TRP A 66 -11.43 -13.62 -8.50
C TRP A 66 -10.84 -13.80 -9.90
N THR A 67 -9.83 -14.65 -10.00
CA THR A 67 -9.11 -14.99 -11.24
C THR A 67 -8.70 -16.47 -11.24
N GLY A 68 -8.00 -16.88 -12.29
CA GLY A 68 -7.63 -18.28 -12.51
C GLY A 68 -8.63 -19.01 -13.40
N GLN A 69 -8.28 -20.22 -13.85
CA GLN A 69 -9.12 -21.02 -14.74
C GLN A 69 -10.43 -21.42 -14.04
N ASP A 70 -10.36 -21.72 -12.74
CA ASP A 70 -11.47 -22.20 -11.92
C ASP A 70 -11.99 -21.12 -10.95
N CYS A 71 -11.55 -19.85 -11.14
CA CYS A 71 -11.90 -18.72 -10.29
C CYS A 71 -11.60 -18.98 -8.81
N ASP A 72 -10.47 -19.60 -8.52
CA ASP A 72 -10.02 -20.03 -7.20
C ASP A 72 -8.90 -19.16 -6.62
N GLN A 73 -8.47 -18.15 -7.37
CA GLN A 73 -7.40 -17.24 -6.99
C GLN A 73 -7.96 -15.85 -6.73
N ASP A 74 -7.65 -15.29 -5.56
CA ASP A 74 -7.92 -13.90 -5.25
C ASP A 74 -7.03 -12.98 -6.10
N ILE A 75 -7.57 -11.87 -6.55
CA ILE A 75 -6.79 -10.85 -7.26
C ILE A 75 -6.09 -10.00 -6.20
N ASP A 76 -4.77 -9.98 -6.21
CA ASP A 76 -3.98 -9.10 -5.34
C ASP A 76 -3.98 -7.66 -5.90
N GLU A 77 -4.88 -6.81 -5.41
CA GLU A 77 -4.94 -5.40 -5.80
C GLU A 77 -3.73 -4.62 -5.27
N CYS A 78 -3.08 -5.10 -4.22
CA CYS A 78 -1.87 -4.50 -3.68
C CYS A 78 -0.65 -4.64 -4.60
N ALA A 79 -0.70 -5.57 -5.56
CA ALA A 79 0.37 -5.75 -6.56
C ALA A 79 0.64 -4.48 -7.40
N SER A 80 -0.37 -3.61 -7.57
CA SER A 80 -0.23 -2.32 -8.25
C SER A 80 0.37 -1.20 -7.39
N SER A 81 0.67 -1.48 -6.11
CA SER A 81 1.15 -0.51 -5.12
C SER A 81 0.27 0.75 -5.03
N PRO A 82 -1.02 0.62 -4.72
CA PRO A 82 -1.97 1.72 -4.79
C PRO A 82 -1.86 2.72 -3.63
N CYS A 83 -1.14 2.38 -2.55
CA CYS A 83 -0.97 3.23 -1.38
C CYS A 83 0.29 4.10 -1.53
N TRP A 84 0.12 5.41 -1.31
CA TRP A 84 1.15 6.44 -1.47
C TRP A 84 1.77 6.81 -0.13
N LEU A 85 2.75 7.70 -0.15
CA LEU A 85 3.38 8.35 1.02
C LEU A 85 3.69 7.38 2.18
N GLY A 86 4.13 6.14 1.84
CA GLY A 86 4.48 5.14 2.84
C GLY A 86 3.30 4.38 3.45
N GLY A 87 2.10 4.50 2.87
CA GLY A 87 0.94 3.72 3.27
C GLY A 87 1.14 2.21 3.05
N THR A 88 0.62 1.42 3.98
CA THR A 88 0.63 -0.05 3.88
C THR A 88 -0.66 -0.52 3.22
N CYS A 89 -0.53 -1.28 2.13
CA CYS A 89 -1.67 -1.87 1.45
C CYS A 89 -2.11 -3.17 2.13
N LEU A 90 -3.41 -3.31 2.33
CA LEU A 90 -4.07 -4.52 2.78
C LEU A 90 -5.01 -4.99 1.67
N ASP A 91 -4.74 -6.20 1.20
CA ASP A 91 -5.53 -6.86 0.17
C ASP A 91 -6.83 -7.46 0.75
N HIS A 92 -7.90 -7.41 -0.02
CA HIS A 92 -9.21 -7.94 0.32
C HIS A 92 -9.86 -8.55 -0.93
N VAL A 93 -10.86 -9.39 -0.76
CA VAL A 93 -11.64 -9.87 -1.90
C VAL A 93 -12.33 -8.69 -2.61
N ASP A 94 -12.06 -8.51 -3.91
CA ASP A 94 -12.61 -7.44 -4.76
C ASP A 94 -12.23 -6.02 -4.31
N GLY A 95 -11.03 -5.85 -3.72
CA GLY A 95 -10.57 -4.52 -3.35
C GLY A 95 -9.42 -4.50 -2.35
N TYR A 96 -8.99 -3.30 -2.02
CA TYR A 96 -7.91 -3.07 -1.05
C TYR A 96 -8.25 -1.92 -0.10
N SER A 97 -7.48 -1.83 0.98
CA SER A 97 -7.44 -0.66 1.86
C SER A 97 -6.00 -0.24 2.15
N CYS A 98 -5.80 1.06 2.38
CA CYS A 98 -4.51 1.58 2.80
C CYS A 98 -4.52 1.95 4.28
N VAL A 99 -3.51 1.50 5.02
CA VAL A 99 -3.20 1.99 6.36
C VAL A 99 -2.19 3.12 6.20
N CYS A 100 -2.66 4.34 6.41
CA CYS A 100 -1.84 5.53 6.25
C CYS A 100 -0.91 5.76 7.45
N PRO A 101 0.31 6.29 7.23
CA PRO A 101 1.13 6.88 8.28
C PRO A 101 0.38 7.99 9.02
N LYS A 102 0.87 8.34 10.21
CA LYS A 102 0.21 9.26 11.14
C LYS A 102 -0.15 10.61 10.50
N ASP A 103 0.73 11.13 9.67
CA ASP A 103 0.64 12.49 9.14
C ASP A 103 0.21 12.51 7.65
N THR A 104 -0.44 11.43 7.18
CA THR A 104 -1.04 11.35 5.86
C THR A 104 -2.51 10.93 5.92
N THR A 105 -3.28 11.30 4.89
CA THR A 105 -4.71 11.00 4.78
C THR A 105 -5.13 10.75 3.33
N GLY A 106 -6.40 10.41 3.13
CA GLY A 106 -6.94 10.02 1.84
C GLY A 106 -7.16 8.52 1.72
N LYS A 107 -7.88 8.08 0.69
CA LYS A 107 -8.17 6.66 0.46
C LYS A 107 -6.89 5.85 0.23
N ASN A 108 -5.95 6.45 -0.48
CA ASN A 108 -4.67 5.85 -0.87
C ASN A 108 -3.48 6.52 -0.16
N CYS A 109 -3.71 7.25 0.95
CA CYS A 109 -2.70 8.04 1.66
C CYS A 109 -2.03 9.09 0.75
N GLU A 110 -2.77 9.66 -0.19
CA GLU A 110 -2.26 10.56 -1.22
C GLU A 110 -2.12 12.01 -0.76
N THR A 111 -2.62 12.34 0.42
CA THR A 111 -2.61 13.71 0.95
C THR A 111 -1.74 13.78 2.20
N ASP A 112 -0.72 14.63 2.17
CA ASP A 112 0.08 15.01 3.33
C ASP A 112 -0.71 15.96 4.23
N ILE A 113 -0.55 15.85 5.54
CA ILE A 113 -1.17 16.75 6.51
C ILE A 113 -0.18 17.88 6.78
N ASP A 114 -0.60 19.12 6.57
CA ASP A 114 0.19 20.31 6.87
C ASP A 114 0.32 20.49 8.40
N GLU A 115 1.43 20.01 8.98
CA GLU A 115 1.73 20.15 10.40
C GLU A 115 1.92 21.60 10.80
N CYS A 116 2.38 22.44 9.88
CA CYS A 116 2.57 23.87 10.11
C CYS A 116 1.26 24.61 10.40
N ALA A 117 0.13 24.06 9.97
CA ALA A 117 -1.21 24.64 10.24
C ALA A 117 -1.52 24.71 11.74
N SER A 118 -0.91 23.87 12.58
CA SER A 118 -1.04 23.88 14.05
C SER A 118 -0.20 24.95 14.74
N GLY A 119 0.71 25.62 14.02
CA GLY A 119 1.63 26.60 14.56
C GLY A 119 2.64 26.02 15.57
N PRO A 120 3.36 24.92 15.24
CA PRO A 120 4.21 24.23 16.21
C PRO A 120 5.48 25.00 16.59
N CYS A 121 5.94 25.92 15.72
CA CYS A 121 7.17 26.70 15.98
C CYS A 121 6.86 27.88 16.89
N GLN A 122 7.60 27.96 17.99
CA GLN A 122 7.44 29.01 19.01
C GLN A 122 8.35 30.22 18.74
N ASN A 123 8.18 31.27 19.55
CA ASN A 123 9.04 32.46 19.57
C ASN A 123 9.30 33.11 18.20
N GLY A 124 8.34 32.98 17.27
CA GLY A 124 8.43 33.56 15.93
C GLY A 124 9.27 32.73 14.95
N GLY A 125 9.53 31.47 15.25
CA GLY A 125 10.14 30.51 14.31
C GLY A 125 9.32 30.31 13.06
N SER A 126 9.98 30.14 11.92
CA SER A 126 9.35 29.81 10.65
C SER A 126 9.16 28.31 10.50
N CYS A 127 7.94 27.87 10.23
CA CYS A 127 7.62 26.47 10.01
C CYS A 127 7.73 26.12 8.52
N TYR A 128 8.36 25.00 8.22
CA TYR A 128 8.44 24.40 6.88
C TYR A 128 7.85 23.00 6.95
N ASP A 129 6.77 22.80 6.22
CA ASP A 129 6.11 21.52 6.08
C ASP A 129 6.89 20.59 5.14
N ASP A 130 6.94 19.30 5.47
CA ASP A 130 7.60 18.27 4.67
C ASP A 130 6.81 16.97 4.82
N ILE A 131 6.97 16.03 3.92
CA ILE A 131 6.20 14.77 3.93
C ILE A 131 6.37 14.03 5.28
N ASN A 132 5.26 13.84 6.00
CA ASN A 132 5.19 13.21 7.34
C ASN A 132 6.04 13.90 8.42
N SER A 133 6.39 15.19 8.26
CA SER A 133 7.23 15.91 9.20
C SER A 133 7.22 17.40 8.93
N TYR A 134 7.70 18.17 9.89
CA TYR A 134 7.98 19.59 9.69
C TYR A 134 9.32 19.98 10.32
N THR A 135 9.80 21.15 9.96
CA THR A 135 11.02 21.73 10.51
C THR A 135 10.78 23.19 10.91
N CYS A 136 11.22 23.56 12.11
CA CYS A 136 11.22 24.96 12.53
C CYS A 136 12.59 25.60 12.28
N GLN A 137 12.61 26.72 11.60
CA GLN A 137 13.76 27.61 11.53
C GLN A 137 13.64 28.67 12.61
N CYS A 138 14.49 28.55 13.64
CA CYS A 138 14.47 29.43 14.77
C CYS A 138 15.07 30.81 14.45
N PRO A 139 14.49 31.90 14.96
CA PRO A 139 15.14 33.20 14.94
C PRO A 139 16.36 33.24 15.86
N ILE A 140 17.18 34.26 15.67
CA ILE A 140 18.38 34.45 16.50
C ILE A 140 18.00 34.56 17.99
N GLY A 141 18.71 33.82 18.84
CA GLY A 141 18.48 33.76 20.28
C GLY A 141 17.65 32.57 20.74
N TYR A 142 17.05 31.84 19.81
CA TYR A 142 16.24 30.64 20.13
C TYR A 142 16.85 29.37 19.54
N GLN A 143 16.60 28.23 20.20
CA GLN A 143 17.09 26.92 19.82
C GLN A 143 16.00 25.83 20.05
N ASP A 144 16.41 24.57 19.84
CA ASP A 144 15.60 23.37 19.91
C ASP A 144 14.61 23.20 18.73
N ASP A 145 13.95 22.02 18.68
CA ASP A 145 13.18 21.58 17.51
C ASP A 145 11.97 22.48 17.22
N HIS A 146 11.44 23.17 18.25
CA HIS A 146 10.28 24.05 18.14
C HIS A 146 10.62 25.50 18.48
N CYS A 147 11.90 25.85 18.60
CA CYS A 147 12.39 27.17 19.01
C CYS A 147 11.86 27.59 20.40
N GLU A 148 11.67 26.64 21.29
CA GLU A 148 11.07 26.86 22.61
C GLU A 148 12.05 27.38 23.64
N SER A 149 13.36 27.12 23.49
CA SER A 149 14.39 27.52 24.44
C SER A 149 15.14 28.75 23.98
N ASP A 150 15.38 29.69 24.91
CA ASP A 150 16.32 30.77 24.72
C ASP A 150 17.76 30.22 24.75
N ILE A 151 18.63 30.78 23.95
CA ILE A 151 20.08 30.46 23.98
C ILE A 151 20.70 31.21 25.15
N ASP A 152 21.27 30.49 26.09
CA ASP A 152 22.01 31.11 27.22
C ASP A 152 23.38 31.62 26.74
N GLU A 153 23.46 32.91 26.37
CA GLU A 153 24.72 33.53 25.99
C GLU A 153 25.70 33.62 27.14
N CYS A 154 25.22 33.59 28.38
CA CYS A 154 26.06 33.57 29.58
C CYS A 154 26.80 32.25 29.77
N ALA A 155 26.36 31.15 29.12
CA ALA A 155 27.04 29.84 29.21
C ALA A 155 28.50 29.88 28.74
N SER A 156 28.85 30.79 27.83
CA SER A 156 30.25 31.01 27.39
C SER A 156 31.11 31.84 28.37
N SER A 157 30.52 32.29 29.49
CA SER A 157 31.18 33.19 30.50
C SER A 157 31.79 34.44 29.87
N PRO A 158 31.02 35.24 29.15
CA PRO A 158 31.56 36.39 28.40
C PRO A 158 32.00 37.54 29.28
N CYS A 159 31.55 37.64 30.54
CA CYS A 159 31.87 38.71 31.48
C CYS A 159 33.13 38.33 32.27
N THR A 160 34.26 38.99 31.99
CA THR A 160 35.58 38.69 32.60
C THR A 160 35.66 39.06 34.08
N HIS A 161 35.23 40.28 34.42
CA HIS A 161 35.20 40.82 35.80
C HIS A 161 33.80 41.39 36.09
N GLY A 162 32.80 40.48 36.20
CA GLY A 162 31.42 40.88 36.44
C GLY A 162 30.46 39.72 36.44
N THR A 163 29.17 40.03 36.59
CA THR A 163 28.07 39.07 36.53
C THR A 163 27.37 39.19 35.20
N CYS A 164 27.16 38.04 34.52
CA CYS A 164 26.42 37.95 33.29
C CYS A 164 24.91 37.81 33.60
N THR A 165 24.09 38.53 32.87
CA THR A 165 22.65 38.39 32.83
C THR A 165 22.26 38.09 31.41
N ASP A 166 21.61 36.95 31.24
CA ASP A 166 21.13 36.45 29.94
C ASP A 166 19.89 37.21 29.47
N GLY A 167 19.71 37.33 28.17
CA GLY A 167 18.54 37.93 27.53
C GLY A 167 18.40 37.42 26.11
N VAL A 168 17.25 37.65 25.47
CA VAL A 168 16.97 37.12 24.12
C VAL A 168 18.04 37.63 23.13
N ALA A 169 18.77 36.68 22.51
CA ALA A 169 19.85 36.94 21.54
C ALA A 169 20.92 37.90 22.01
N SER A 170 21.11 38.07 23.33
CA SER A 170 22.03 39.06 23.90
C SER A 170 22.31 38.76 25.39
N TYR A 171 23.41 39.29 25.89
CA TYR A 171 23.69 39.27 27.32
C TYR A 171 24.07 40.65 27.80
N THR A 172 24.07 40.84 29.12
CA THR A 172 24.52 42.07 29.77
C THR A 172 25.46 41.73 30.88
N CYS A 173 26.63 42.42 30.93
CA CYS A 173 27.58 42.29 32.04
C CYS A 173 27.42 43.42 33.05
N SER A 174 27.24 43.08 34.34
CA SER A 174 27.35 44.00 35.46
C SER A 174 28.78 43.93 36.01
N CYS A 175 29.58 44.94 35.69
CA CYS A 175 31.01 44.94 36.03
C CYS A 175 31.28 45.19 37.52
N GLU A 176 32.32 44.56 38.04
CA GLU A 176 32.89 44.84 39.35
C GLU A 176 33.52 46.26 39.41
N ASN A 177 33.65 46.76 40.58
CA ASN A 177 34.23 48.09 40.78
C ASN A 177 35.67 48.24 40.19
N GLY A 178 35.84 49.22 39.32
CA GLY A 178 37.10 49.49 38.62
C GLY A 178 37.19 48.82 37.23
N TRP A 179 36.19 48.05 36.83
CA TRP A 179 36.11 47.40 35.51
C TRP A 179 35.03 48.03 34.63
N THR A 180 35.32 48.12 33.36
CA THR A 180 34.43 48.68 32.32
C THR A 180 34.48 47.90 31.01
N GLY A 181 33.70 48.31 30.01
CA GLY A 181 33.61 47.64 28.72
C GLY A 181 32.43 46.67 28.65
N LEU A 182 32.08 46.20 27.44
CA LEU A 182 30.95 45.30 27.20
C LEU A 182 31.08 44.00 27.99
N ASN A 183 32.31 43.48 28.11
CA ASN A 183 32.63 42.22 28.75
C ASN A 183 33.35 42.41 30.09
N CYS A 184 33.37 43.65 30.63
CA CYS A 184 34.11 44.01 31.86
C CYS A 184 35.60 43.64 31.78
N ASP A 185 36.22 43.83 30.64
CA ASP A 185 37.62 43.51 30.32
C ASP A 185 38.58 44.68 30.32
N GLN A 186 38.09 45.88 30.63
CA GLN A 186 38.89 47.12 30.70
C GLN A 186 38.94 47.63 32.16
N GLY A 187 40.13 47.69 32.69
CA GLY A 187 40.40 48.16 34.06
C GLY A 187 40.91 49.61 34.13
#